data_371454e559630bb9279b510c304c31d6
#
_entry.id   371454e559630bb9279b510c304c31d6
#
_cell.length_a   1.000
_cell.length_b   1.000
_cell.length_c   1.000
_cell.angle_alpha   90.00
_cell.angle_beta   90.00
_cell.angle_gamma   90.00
#
_symmetry.space_group_name_H-M   'P 1'
#
loop_
_entity.id
_entity.type
_entity.pdbx_description
1 polymer ?
#
loop_
_entity_poly.entity_id
_entity_poly.type
_entity_poly.pdbx_seq_one_letter_code
_entity_poly.pdbx_strand_id
1 'polypeptide(L)'
;MDSSDDDFYSGEAMDDDYDCYNSDNADDNDDYEFIEEDPEDDIDNSTSRRQQQSYTVLREEDIHQHQEDDITRVSTVLSISRVDASILLRYFNWCVSKVHDAWFADEDGVRKSVGLLEKPIVQFPNAKELTCGICFDSYPHDEVLSAACGHPFCSACWRGFISTTINDGPGCLTLRCPDPSCEAAVGQDMINNLVCGEDKAKYSRYLLRSYVEDNRKTKWCPAPGCENAVDFAAGSGNFDVSCFCSYSFCWNCTEEAHRPVDCGTVEKWILKNCAESENMNWILANSKPCPKCKRPIEKNQGCMHMTCSPPCKFEFCWLCLGAWSDHGERTGGFYACNRYESAKQQGDYDEAERRREMAKNSLEKYTHYYERWASNQTSRQKALADLHQMQTVHLEKLSDIQCTPESQLKFIIEAWLQIVECRRVLKWTYAYGYYLPEHEHAKRQFFEYLQGEAESGLERLHQCAEKELQQFLTDDSPAKEFNDFRTKLAGLTSVTKNYFENLVRALENGLADVDSHAAACSKTTSSKYAGGASKGKGGRGKGSSRTGGAHDTGR
;
A
#
# COMPACT_ATOMS: atom_id res chain seq x y z
N MET A 1 32.24 48.07 23.73
CA MET A 1 32.41 46.78 24.37
C MET A 1 31.01 46.21 24.52
N ASP A 2 30.56 45.21 23.87
CA ASP A 2 31.04 44.31 22.80
C ASP A 2 29.81 43.77 22.11
N SER A 3 29.87 43.79 20.90
CA SER A 3 29.93 42.85 19.82
C SER A 3 28.68 41.97 19.74
N SER A 4 27.91 42.36 18.79
CA SER A 4 26.87 41.63 18.07
C SER A 4 27.48 40.49 17.24
N ASP A 5 26.92 39.30 17.30
CA ASP A 5 27.09 38.28 16.28
C ASP A 5 25.76 38.08 15.58
N ASP A 6 25.66 38.60 14.37
CA ASP A 6 24.64 38.29 13.38
C ASP A 6 25.01 36.98 12.67
N ASP A 7 24.41 35.89 13.06
CA ASP A 7 24.47 34.63 12.29
C ASP A 7 23.46 34.63 11.13
N PHE A 8 24.00 34.89 9.98
CA PHE A 8 23.38 34.82 8.66
C PHE A 8 23.17 33.33 8.26
N TYR A 9 21.97 32.81 8.40
CA TYR A 9 21.62 31.49 7.92
C TYR A 9 21.44 31.56 6.38
N SER A 10 22.49 31.20 5.66
CA SER A 10 22.42 30.83 4.23
C SER A 10 21.84 29.42 4.11
N GLY A 11 20.57 29.35 3.73
CA GLY A 11 19.94 28.07 3.36
C GLY A 11 20.46 27.60 2.01
N GLU A 12 21.44 26.72 2.02
CA GLU A 12 21.78 25.88 0.89
C GLU A 12 20.66 24.86 0.69
N ALA A 13 20.22 24.75 -0.56
CA ALA A 13 19.32 23.68 -1.00
C ALA A 13 20.08 22.37 -0.81
N MET A 14 19.67 21.58 0.18
CA MET A 14 20.09 20.18 0.25
C MET A 14 19.34 19.42 -0.82
N ASP A 15 20.06 19.02 -1.86
CA ASP A 15 19.75 17.83 -2.64
C ASP A 15 19.94 16.65 -1.67
N ASP A 16 18.83 16.13 -1.17
CA ASP A 16 18.82 14.88 -0.41
C ASP A 16 18.99 13.71 -1.40
N ASP A 17 20.24 13.42 -1.75
CA ASP A 17 20.66 12.09 -2.19
C ASP A 17 20.58 11.16 -0.97
N TYR A 18 19.42 10.52 -0.79
CA TYR A 18 19.30 9.37 0.08
C TYR A 18 19.95 8.16 -0.62
N ASP A 19 21.21 7.96 -0.29
CA ASP A 19 21.89 6.68 -0.51
C ASP A 19 21.07 5.55 0.14
N CYS A 20 20.43 4.79 -0.72
CA CYS A 20 19.81 3.52 -0.39
C CYS A 20 20.92 2.56 0.09
N TYR A 21 20.99 2.33 1.39
CA TYR A 21 21.82 1.27 1.94
C TYR A 21 21.40 -0.05 1.31
N ASN A 22 22.24 -0.51 0.37
CA ASN A 22 22.26 -1.89 -0.09
C ASN A 22 22.65 -2.76 1.11
N SER A 23 21.66 -3.37 1.73
CA SER A 23 21.88 -4.47 2.66
C SER A 23 22.28 -5.69 1.82
N ASP A 24 23.49 -6.11 2.02
CA ASP A 24 24.09 -7.29 1.41
C ASP A 24 23.13 -8.48 1.47
N ASN A 25 22.70 -8.93 0.30
CA ASN A 25 22.09 -10.23 0.10
C ASN A 25 23.15 -11.30 0.37
N ALA A 26 23.09 -11.90 1.55
CA ALA A 26 23.67 -13.21 1.76
C ALA A 26 22.82 -14.21 0.97
N ASP A 27 23.47 -14.92 0.06
CA ASP A 27 22.97 -16.06 -0.70
C ASP A 27 22.35 -17.10 0.25
N ASP A 28 21.02 -17.16 0.32
CA ASP A 28 20.30 -18.33 0.78
C ASP A 28 19.77 -19.06 -0.47
N ASN A 29 20.59 -20.02 -0.94
CA ASN A 29 20.20 -21.06 -1.88
C ASN A 29 19.16 -21.95 -1.19
N ASP A 30 17.89 -21.66 -1.35
CA ASP A 30 16.82 -22.60 -1.00
C ASP A 30 16.67 -23.62 -2.13
N ASP A 31 17.05 -24.86 -1.83
CA ASP A 31 16.84 -26.06 -2.62
C ASP A 31 15.37 -26.15 -3.07
N TYR A 32 15.15 -25.98 -4.35
CA TYR A 32 13.88 -26.34 -4.99
C TYR A 32 13.91 -27.84 -5.29
N GLU A 33 13.16 -28.60 -4.51
CA GLU A 33 12.76 -29.96 -4.90
C GLU A 33 11.90 -29.88 -6.18
N PHE A 34 12.51 -30.30 -7.29
CA PHE A 34 11.86 -30.48 -8.58
C PHE A 34 10.98 -31.71 -8.49
N ILE A 35 9.67 -31.53 -8.45
CA ILE A 35 8.69 -32.61 -8.70
C ILE A 35 8.54 -32.70 -10.21
N GLU A 36 9.08 -33.75 -10.80
CA GLU A 36 8.82 -34.15 -12.18
C GLU A 36 7.37 -34.62 -12.26
N GLU A 37 6.51 -33.85 -12.92
CA GLU A 37 5.20 -34.34 -13.39
C GLU A 37 5.37 -34.80 -14.84
N ASP A 38 5.04 -36.07 -15.08
CA ASP A 38 4.94 -36.70 -16.38
C ASP A 38 3.89 -36.02 -17.26
N PRO A 39 4.14 -35.83 -18.56
CA PRO A 39 3.16 -35.27 -19.48
C PRO A 39 2.45 -36.38 -20.25
N GLU A 40 1.20 -36.71 -19.88
CA GLU A 40 0.28 -37.32 -20.87
C GLU A 40 -1.18 -36.93 -20.63
N ASP A 41 -1.78 -36.39 -21.74
CA ASP A 41 -3.17 -36.39 -22.15
C ASP A 41 -4.20 -35.51 -21.40
N ASP A 42 -4.72 -34.45 -21.95
CA ASP A 42 -5.81 -34.39 -22.93
C ASP A 42 -6.23 -32.95 -23.27
N ILE A 43 -6.48 -32.74 -24.52
CA ILE A 43 -7.02 -31.53 -25.12
C ILE A 43 -8.48 -31.38 -24.69
N ASP A 44 -8.81 -30.35 -23.91
CA ASP A 44 -10.04 -29.63 -24.14
C ASP A 44 -9.92 -28.14 -23.77
N ASN A 45 -10.41 -27.35 -24.69
CA ASN A 45 -10.25 -25.93 -24.86
C ASN A 45 -11.30 -25.18 -24.04
N SER A 46 -10.92 -24.59 -22.93
CA SER A 46 -11.58 -23.36 -22.47
C SER A 46 -10.65 -22.57 -21.56
N THR A 47 -10.03 -21.59 -22.15
CA THR A 47 -9.25 -20.52 -21.59
C THR A 47 -9.95 -19.82 -20.43
N SER A 48 -9.63 -20.27 -19.24
CA SER A 48 -9.57 -19.42 -18.07
C SER A 48 -8.26 -19.77 -17.39
N ARG A 49 -7.17 -19.08 -17.75
CA ARG A 49 -6.00 -19.04 -16.90
C ARG A 49 -6.48 -18.49 -15.55
N ARG A 50 -6.84 -19.39 -14.64
CA ARG A 50 -6.88 -19.10 -13.22
C ARG A 50 -5.50 -18.54 -12.90
N GLN A 51 -5.41 -17.23 -12.70
CA GLN A 51 -4.26 -16.67 -12.03
C GLN A 51 -4.11 -17.49 -10.75
N GLN A 52 -3.07 -18.31 -10.67
CA GLN A 52 -2.73 -19.00 -9.43
C GLN A 52 -2.62 -17.91 -8.39
N GLN A 53 -3.52 -17.94 -7.42
CA GLN A 53 -3.46 -17.05 -6.28
C GLN A 53 -2.16 -17.39 -5.55
N SER A 54 -1.22 -16.46 -5.56
CA SER A 54 0.07 -16.59 -4.89
C SER A 54 -0.02 -16.45 -3.37
N TYR A 55 -1.22 -16.49 -2.81
CA TYR A 55 -1.45 -16.36 -1.38
C TYR A 55 -2.69 -17.15 -0.94
N THR A 56 -2.71 -17.51 0.33
CA THR A 56 -3.84 -18.14 1.00
C THR A 56 -4.26 -17.29 2.20
N VAL A 57 -5.56 -17.05 2.35
CA VAL A 57 -6.09 -16.36 3.54
C VAL A 57 -6.37 -17.41 4.61
N LEU A 58 -5.80 -17.21 5.79
CA LEU A 58 -5.89 -18.10 6.94
C LEU A 58 -6.82 -17.51 8.00
N ARG A 59 -7.75 -18.31 8.48
CA ARG A 59 -8.54 -18.04 9.69
C ARG A 59 -7.78 -18.50 10.92
N GLU A 60 -8.26 -18.14 12.09
CA GLU A 60 -7.66 -18.57 13.37
C GLU A 60 -7.51 -20.11 13.45
N GLU A 61 -8.53 -20.85 12.98
CA GLU A 61 -8.52 -22.32 12.96
C GLU A 61 -7.43 -22.87 12.04
N ASP A 62 -7.25 -22.26 10.86
CA ASP A 62 -6.22 -22.65 9.88
C ASP A 62 -4.81 -22.40 10.45
N ILE A 63 -4.61 -21.27 11.15
CA ILE A 63 -3.33 -20.93 11.78
C ILE A 63 -3.02 -21.94 12.89
N HIS A 64 -4.01 -22.29 13.72
CA HIS A 64 -3.84 -23.33 14.74
C HIS A 64 -3.48 -24.68 14.12
N GLN A 65 -4.13 -25.05 13.01
CA GLN A 65 -3.82 -26.30 12.33
C GLN A 65 -2.38 -26.31 11.80
N HIS A 66 -1.93 -25.23 11.19
CA HIS A 66 -0.54 -25.09 10.71
C HIS A 66 0.47 -25.17 11.87
N GLN A 67 0.18 -24.55 13.03
CA GLN A 67 1.01 -24.68 14.23
C GLN A 67 1.13 -26.13 14.68
N GLU A 68 0.00 -26.84 14.75
CA GLU A 68 -0.05 -28.24 15.17
C GLU A 68 0.67 -29.17 14.18
N ASP A 69 0.59 -28.89 12.89
CA ASP A 69 1.29 -29.63 11.86
C ASP A 69 2.81 -29.45 11.96
N ASP A 70 3.30 -28.22 12.15
CA ASP A 70 4.71 -27.92 12.36
C ASP A 70 5.26 -28.55 13.65
N ILE A 71 4.50 -28.46 14.76
CA ILE A 71 4.86 -29.12 16.02
C ILE A 71 4.95 -30.63 15.84
N THR A 72 4.00 -31.22 15.12
CA THR A 72 3.99 -32.66 14.84
C THR A 72 5.16 -33.08 13.96
N ARG A 73 5.47 -32.29 12.92
CA ARG A 73 6.61 -32.53 12.03
C ARG A 73 7.93 -32.52 12.80
N VAL A 74 8.21 -31.49 13.60
CA VAL A 74 9.42 -31.38 14.40
C VAL A 74 9.49 -32.50 15.44
N SER A 75 8.41 -32.76 16.20
CA SER A 75 8.34 -33.82 17.20
C SER A 75 8.63 -35.20 16.60
N THR A 76 8.08 -35.47 15.41
CA THR A 76 8.27 -36.78 14.74
C THR A 76 9.69 -36.95 14.19
N VAL A 77 10.23 -35.93 13.50
CA VAL A 77 11.56 -36.01 12.86
C VAL A 77 12.67 -36.07 13.92
N LEU A 78 12.57 -35.26 14.98
CA LEU A 78 13.58 -35.21 16.03
C LEU A 78 13.34 -36.25 17.15
N SER A 79 12.21 -36.98 17.12
CA SER A 79 11.81 -37.95 18.14
C SER A 79 11.77 -37.36 19.57
N ILE A 80 11.29 -36.13 19.70
CA ILE A 80 11.15 -35.39 20.97
C ILE A 80 9.67 -35.17 21.31
N SER A 81 9.40 -34.69 22.53
CA SER A 81 8.03 -34.39 22.93
C SER A 81 7.45 -33.23 22.14
N ARG A 82 6.10 -33.18 21.98
CA ARG A 82 5.42 -32.05 21.35
C ARG A 82 5.67 -30.72 22.07
N VAL A 83 5.84 -30.80 23.41
CA VAL A 83 6.16 -29.65 24.27
C VAL A 83 7.54 -29.09 23.90
N ASP A 84 8.55 -29.97 23.80
CA ASP A 84 9.92 -29.59 23.44
C ASP A 84 9.94 -29.05 21.98
N ALA A 85 9.23 -29.70 21.07
CA ALA A 85 9.10 -29.23 19.68
C ALA A 85 8.48 -27.82 19.62
N SER A 86 7.45 -27.54 20.41
CA SER A 86 6.84 -26.19 20.50
C SER A 86 7.81 -25.14 21.06
N ILE A 87 8.64 -25.51 22.04
CA ILE A 87 9.66 -24.62 22.61
C ILE A 87 10.73 -24.31 21.55
N LEU A 88 11.21 -25.33 20.82
CA LEU A 88 12.18 -25.18 19.75
C LEU A 88 11.65 -24.29 18.62
N LEU A 89 10.44 -24.56 18.14
CA LEU A 89 9.82 -23.77 17.07
C LEU A 89 9.71 -22.30 17.44
N ARG A 90 9.31 -21.96 18.65
CA ARG A 90 9.26 -20.57 19.14
C ARG A 90 10.65 -19.92 19.15
N TYR A 91 11.66 -20.66 19.60
CA TYR A 91 13.04 -20.16 19.64
C TYR A 91 13.60 -19.87 18.24
N PHE A 92 13.25 -20.68 17.23
CA PHE A 92 13.66 -20.55 15.85
C PHE A 92 12.62 -19.84 14.97
N ASN A 93 11.74 -19.00 15.57
CA ASN A 93 10.75 -18.19 14.86
C ASN A 93 9.85 -19.03 13.93
N TRP A 94 9.34 -20.15 14.42
CA TRP A 94 8.45 -21.09 13.73
C TRP A 94 9.02 -21.63 12.39
N CYS A 95 10.34 -21.60 12.23
CA CYS A 95 11.00 -22.09 11.02
C CYS A 95 11.47 -23.55 11.23
N VAL A 96 10.73 -24.51 10.66
CA VAL A 96 10.99 -25.95 10.78
C VAL A 96 12.37 -26.32 10.25
N SER A 97 12.80 -25.78 9.10
CA SER A 97 14.14 -26.04 8.53
C SER A 97 15.25 -25.59 9.46
N LYS A 98 15.17 -24.38 10.03
CA LYS A 98 16.17 -23.89 10.99
C LYS A 98 16.24 -24.74 12.25
N VAL A 99 15.10 -25.26 12.73
CA VAL A 99 15.10 -26.21 13.85
C VAL A 99 15.86 -27.48 13.50
N HIS A 100 15.60 -28.06 12.33
CA HIS A 100 16.27 -29.28 11.88
C HIS A 100 17.77 -29.05 11.68
N ASP A 101 18.15 -28.01 10.96
CA ASP A 101 19.56 -27.69 10.65
C ASP A 101 20.36 -27.47 11.93
N ALA A 102 19.84 -26.66 12.87
CA ALA A 102 20.51 -26.40 14.14
C ALA A 102 20.60 -27.66 15.00
N TRP A 103 19.53 -28.45 15.08
CA TRP A 103 19.50 -29.67 15.90
C TRP A 103 20.46 -30.73 15.40
N PHE A 104 20.48 -31.00 14.09
CA PHE A 104 21.40 -31.98 13.51
C PHE A 104 22.87 -31.51 13.49
N ALA A 105 23.11 -30.19 13.57
CA ALA A 105 24.47 -29.66 13.68
C ALA A 105 25.03 -29.77 15.11
N ASP A 106 24.24 -29.42 16.14
CA ASP A 106 24.66 -29.43 17.54
C ASP A 106 23.43 -29.56 18.48
N GLU A 107 22.96 -30.79 18.71
CA GLU A 107 21.82 -31.05 19.57
C GLU A 107 22.06 -30.56 21.03
N ASP A 108 23.24 -30.83 21.59
CA ASP A 108 23.55 -30.45 22.97
C ASP A 108 23.59 -28.94 23.18
N GLY A 109 24.17 -28.23 22.19
CA GLY A 109 24.19 -26.76 22.16
C GLY A 109 22.80 -26.16 22.06
N VAL A 110 21.95 -26.70 21.20
CA VAL A 110 20.55 -26.26 21.04
C VAL A 110 19.74 -26.51 22.29
N ARG A 111 19.82 -27.74 22.87
CA ARG A 111 19.12 -28.07 24.13
C ARG A 111 19.50 -27.10 25.22
N LYS A 112 20.76 -26.78 25.38
CA LYS A 112 21.26 -25.85 26.39
C LYS A 112 20.74 -24.42 26.15
N SER A 113 20.80 -23.92 24.92
CA SER A 113 20.38 -22.55 24.60
C SER A 113 18.87 -22.34 24.80
N VAL A 114 18.08 -23.39 24.55
CA VAL A 114 16.60 -23.32 24.66
C VAL A 114 16.14 -23.68 26.10
N GLY A 115 17.00 -24.28 26.92
CA GLY A 115 16.68 -24.69 28.28
C GLY A 115 15.97 -26.05 28.38
N LEU A 116 16.17 -26.93 27.38
CA LEU A 116 15.65 -28.30 27.38
C LEU A 116 16.66 -29.23 28.11
N LEU A 117 16.34 -29.59 29.31
CA LEU A 117 17.19 -30.42 30.15
C LEU A 117 16.82 -31.90 30.03
N GLU A 118 17.80 -32.75 29.77
CA GLU A 118 17.61 -34.21 29.80
C GLU A 118 17.47 -34.79 31.22
N LYS A 119 18.12 -34.18 32.19
CA LYS A 119 18.12 -34.61 33.56
C LYS A 119 17.88 -33.44 34.50
N PRO A 120 17.12 -33.66 35.59
CA PRO A 120 16.92 -32.63 36.60
C PRO A 120 18.26 -32.19 37.22
N ILE A 121 18.44 -30.89 37.39
CA ILE A 121 19.60 -30.29 38.07
C ILE A 121 19.57 -30.64 39.57
N VAL A 122 18.37 -30.62 40.15
CA VAL A 122 18.13 -30.89 41.57
C VAL A 122 17.23 -32.10 41.72
N GLN A 123 17.59 -33.02 42.64
CA GLN A 123 16.82 -34.22 42.91
C GLN A 123 16.67 -34.41 44.43
N PHE A 124 15.47 -34.74 44.87
CA PHE A 124 15.13 -34.98 46.28
C PHE A 124 14.52 -36.39 46.49
N PRO A 125 15.27 -37.47 46.28
CA PRO A 125 14.72 -38.83 46.15
C PRO A 125 14.03 -39.38 47.40
N ASN A 126 14.25 -38.80 48.58
CA ASN A 126 13.69 -39.29 49.85
C ASN A 126 13.08 -38.19 50.74
N ALA A 127 12.85 -36.99 50.21
CA ALA A 127 12.27 -35.89 50.98
C ALA A 127 10.76 -36.08 51.10
N LYS A 128 10.24 -36.07 52.35
CA LYS A 128 8.80 -36.08 52.64
C LYS A 128 8.17 -34.71 52.42
N GLU A 129 8.94 -33.66 52.67
CA GLU A 129 8.57 -32.26 52.55
C GLU A 129 9.64 -31.52 51.74
N LEU A 130 9.24 -30.57 50.95
CA LEU A 130 10.10 -29.70 50.17
C LEU A 130 9.78 -28.24 50.47
N THR A 131 10.80 -27.42 50.57
CA THR A 131 10.64 -25.97 50.80
C THR A 131 10.49 -25.25 49.45
N CYS A 132 9.42 -24.47 49.29
CA CYS A 132 9.21 -23.65 48.13
C CYS A 132 10.25 -22.52 48.07
N GLY A 133 10.94 -22.37 46.92
CA GLY A 133 11.97 -21.34 46.74
C GLY A 133 11.43 -19.90 46.62
N ILE A 134 10.11 -19.70 46.57
CA ILE A 134 9.47 -18.37 46.47
C ILE A 134 8.87 -17.94 47.83
N CYS A 135 7.99 -18.73 48.44
CA CYS A 135 7.35 -18.36 49.71
C CYS A 135 8.14 -18.87 50.95
N PHE A 136 9.10 -19.75 50.74
CA PHE A 136 9.92 -20.39 51.80
C PHE A 136 9.15 -21.25 52.79
N ASP A 137 7.91 -21.61 52.49
CA ASP A 137 7.11 -22.56 53.27
C ASP A 137 7.41 -24.00 52.84
N SER A 138 7.24 -24.94 53.75
CA SER A 138 7.42 -26.38 53.49
C SER A 138 6.09 -27.04 53.11
N TYR A 139 6.12 -27.82 52.05
CA TYR A 139 4.95 -28.53 51.52
C TYR A 139 5.24 -30.01 51.33
N PRO A 140 4.23 -30.89 51.41
CA PRO A 140 4.36 -32.26 50.97
C PRO A 140 4.86 -32.37 49.53
N HIS A 141 5.60 -33.44 49.25
CA HIS A 141 6.22 -33.62 47.93
C HIS A 141 5.21 -33.59 46.75
N ASP A 142 3.97 -34.03 46.99
CA ASP A 142 2.86 -34.05 46.01
C ASP A 142 2.20 -32.67 45.76
N GLU A 143 2.42 -31.70 46.63
CA GLU A 143 1.95 -30.32 46.46
C GLU A 143 2.98 -29.37 45.82
N VAL A 144 4.17 -29.88 45.56
CA VAL A 144 5.27 -29.14 44.97
C VAL A 144 5.44 -29.55 43.51
N LEU A 145 5.59 -28.55 42.64
CA LEU A 145 5.80 -28.74 41.23
C LEU A 145 7.18 -28.24 40.82
N SER A 146 7.71 -28.82 39.76
CA SER A 146 8.98 -28.37 39.16
C SER A 146 8.92 -28.48 37.64
N ALA A 147 9.66 -27.60 36.95
CA ALA A 147 9.99 -27.79 35.56
C ALA A 147 11.02 -28.92 35.42
N ALA A 148 11.54 -29.16 34.22
CA ALA A 148 12.54 -30.22 33.96
C ALA A 148 13.80 -30.13 34.85
N CYS A 149 14.08 -28.97 35.44
CA CYS A 149 15.22 -28.75 36.35
C CYS A 149 15.10 -29.36 37.75
N GLY A 150 13.89 -29.63 38.21
CA GLY A 150 13.65 -30.17 39.56
C GLY A 150 13.62 -29.14 40.70
N HIS A 151 13.74 -27.82 40.44
CA HIS A 151 13.60 -26.80 41.46
C HIS A 151 12.20 -26.77 42.05
N PRO A 152 12.03 -26.90 43.39
CA PRO A 152 10.73 -27.06 44.01
C PRO A 152 10.02 -25.73 44.24
N PHE A 153 8.79 -25.59 43.77
CA PHE A 153 7.91 -24.48 44.08
C PHE A 153 6.48 -24.96 44.29
N CYS A 154 5.76 -24.41 45.25
CA CYS A 154 4.37 -24.78 45.47
C CYS A 154 3.47 -24.33 44.29
N SER A 155 2.35 -25.02 44.10
CA SER A 155 1.41 -24.76 42.99
C SER A 155 0.85 -23.35 43.02
N ALA A 156 0.69 -22.72 44.19
CA ALA A 156 0.22 -21.34 44.32
C ALA A 156 1.27 -20.33 43.81
N CYS A 157 2.55 -20.52 44.15
CA CYS A 157 3.64 -19.67 43.69
C CYS A 157 3.86 -19.80 42.15
N TRP A 158 3.82 -21.03 41.64
CA TRP A 158 3.86 -21.26 40.19
C TRP A 158 2.73 -20.55 39.47
N ARG A 159 1.48 -20.68 39.94
CA ARG A 159 0.32 -20.02 39.37
C ARG A 159 0.48 -18.50 39.35
N GLY A 160 0.89 -17.93 40.50
CA GLY A 160 1.13 -16.49 40.61
C GLY A 160 2.20 -16.01 39.62
N PHE A 161 3.32 -16.72 39.53
CA PHE A 161 4.41 -16.41 38.64
C PHE A 161 3.99 -16.45 37.16
N ILE A 162 3.34 -17.55 36.76
CA ILE A 162 2.88 -17.72 35.36
C ILE A 162 1.80 -16.67 34.99
N SER A 163 0.80 -16.47 35.88
CA SER A 163 -0.27 -15.49 35.64
C SER A 163 0.26 -14.06 35.53
N THR A 164 1.21 -13.68 36.40
CA THR A 164 1.86 -12.36 36.32
C THR A 164 2.57 -12.20 34.99
N THR A 165 3.40 -13.17 34.58
CA THR A 165 4.15 -13.11 33.34
C THR A 165 3.22 -13.07 32.08
N ILE A 166 2.08 -13.80 32.11
CA ILE A 166 1.08 -13.73 31.03
C ILE A 166 0.45 -12.34 30.96
N ASN A 167 0.17 -11.73 32.12
CA ASN A 167 -0.43 -10.39 32.15
C ASN A 167 0.58 -9.28 31.80
N ASP A 168 1.87 -9.51 31.99
CA ASP A 168 2.94 -8.60 31.56
C ASP A 168 3.14 -8.59 30.04
N GLY A 169 2.68 -9.61 29.32
CA GLY A 169 2.69 -9.61 27.86
C GLY A 169 3.29 -10.84 27.18
N PRO A 170 3.67 -10.73 25.89
CA PRO A 170 4.11 -11.87 25.07
C PRO A 170 5.43 -12.50 25.53
N GLY A 171 6.21 -11.87 26.44
CA GLY A 171 7.39 -12.46 27.08
C GLY A 171 7.09 -13.79 27.81
N CYS A 172 5.82 -14.06 28.14
CA CYS A 172 5.40 -15.33 28.72
C CYS A 172 5.65 -16.55 27.80
N LEU A 173 5.87 -16.34 26.51
CA LEU A 173 6.17 -17.41 25.57
C LEU A 173 7.57 -18.02 25.78
N THR A 174 8.48 -17.28 26.40
CA THR A 174 9.84 -17.73 26.72
C THR A 174 10.03 -17.94 28.23
N LEU A 175 8.96 -18.37 28.91
CA LEU A 175 8.97 -18.56 30.35
C LEU A 175 10.00 -19.61 30.80
N ARG A 176 10.79 -19.26 31.81
CA ARG A 176 11.81 -20.12 32.43
C ARG A 176 11.50 -20.36 33.89
N CYS A 177 12.24 -21.30 34.50
CA CYS A 177 12.15 -21.58 35.92
C CYS A 177 12.26 -20.30 36.75
N PRO A 178 11.47 -20.13 37.84
CA PRO A 178 11.56 -18.96 38.71
C PRO A 178 12.89 -18.77 39.43
N ASP A 179 13.72 -19.81 39.51
CA ASP A 179 15.06 -19.70 40.08
C ASP A 179 15.96 -18.86 39.17
N PRO A 180 16.54 -17.73 39.64
CA PRO A 180 17.33 -16.83 38.81
C PRO A 180 18.58 -17.45 38.17
N SER A 181 19.08 -18.55 38.77
CA SER A 181 20.26 -19.27 38.27
C SER A 181 19.93 -20.38 37.28
N CYS A 182 18.63 -20.60 37.00
CA CYS A 182 18.14 -21.71 36.21
C CYS A 182 17.53 -21.26 34.88
N GLU A 183 18.01 -21.79 33.79
CA GLU A 183 17.53 -21.48 32.44
C GLU A 183 16.51 -22.50 31.91
N ALA A 184 16.03 -23.44 32.71
CA ALA A 184 15.10 -24.47 32.27
C ALA A 184 13.80 -23.86 31.74
N ALA A 185 13.40 -24.26 30.53
CA ALA A 185 12.16 -23.81 29.93
C ALA A 185 10.93 -24.41 30.62
N VAL A 186 9.84 -23.66 30.66
CA VAL A 186 8.53 -24.08 31.17
C VAL A 186 7.65 -24.47 30.00
N GLY A 187 7.18 -25.71 29.99
CA GLY A 187 6.34 -26.25 28.95
C GLY A 187 4.91 -25.72 28.96
N GLN A 188 4.26 -25.74 27.81
CA GLN A 188 2.88 -25.32 27.64
C GLN A 188 1.89 -26.17 28.44
N ASP A 189 2.19 -27.45 28.62
CA ASP A 189 1.42 -28.39 29.45
C ASP A 189 1.33 -27.93 30.89
N MET A 190 2.45 -27.51 31.48
CA MET A 190 2.52 -26.97 32.84
C MET A 190 1.73 -25.67 32.96
N ILE A 191 1.87 -24.76 32.00
CA ILE A 191 1.11 -23.51 31.95
C ILE A 191 -0.39 -23.81 31.91
N ASN A 192 -0.82 -24.68 30.99
CA ASN A 192 -2.22 -25.05 30.83
C ASN A 192 -2.84 -25.74 32.03
N ASN A 193 -2.03 -26.43 32.83
CA ASN A 193 -2.52 -27.12 34.04
C ASN A 193 -2.67 -26.19 35.26
N LEU A 194 -1.93 -25.09 35.31
CA LEU A 194 -1.84 -24.25 36.50
C LEU A 194 -2.68 -22.97 36.44
N VAL A 195 -2.87 -22.39 35.28
CA VAL A 195 -3.52 -21.08 35.14
C VAL A 195 -5.03 -21.18 34.91
N CYS A 196 -5.75 -20.09 35.17
CA CYS A 196 -7.19 -20.00 34.93
C CYS A 196 -7.52 -19.94 33.44
N GLY A 197 -8.81 -20.09 33.09
CA GLY A 197 -9.25 -20.07 31.68
C GLY A 197 -8.96 -18.77 30.96
N GLU A 198 -9.01 -17.64 31.66
CA GLU A 198 -8.72 -16.32 31.07
C GLU A 198 -7.23 -16.19 30.71
N ASP A 199 -6.34 -16.60 31.60
CA ASP A 199 -4.89 -16.57 31.35
C ASP A 199 -4.50 -17.57 30.23
N LYS A 200 -5.16 -18.74 30.17
CA LYS A 200 -4.99 -19.67 29.04
C LYS A 200 -5.35 -19.04 27.71
N ALA A 201 -6.48 -18.35 27.66
CA ALA A 201 -6.92 -17.68 26.43
C ALA A 201 -5.95 -16.57 26.00
N LYS A 202 -5.39 -15.80 26.96
CA LYS A 202 -4.35 -14.79 26.68
C LYS A 202 -3.07 -15.44 26.16
N TYR A 203 -2.61 -16.50 26.83
CA TYR A 203 -1.41 -17.24 26.41
C TYR A 203 -1.57 -17.84 25.01
N SER A 204 -2.70 -18.48 24.73
CA SER A 204 -3.01 -19.04 23.41
C SER A 204 -3.01 -17.97 22.34
N ARG A 205 -3.56 -16.78 22.63
CA ARG A 205 -3.54 -15.64 21.71
C ARG A 205 -2.12 -15.14 21.43
N TYR A 206 -1.26 -15.04 22.44
CA TYR A 206 0.15 -14.69 22.25
C TYR A 206 0.88 -15.74 21.40
N LEU A 207 0.60 -17.02 21.64
CA LEU A 207 1.19 -18.11 20.88
C LEU A 207 0.79 -18.05 19.40
N LEU A 208 -0.50 -17.81 19.13
CA LEU A 208 -1.01 -17.65 17.77
C LEU A 208 -0.39 -16.43 17.06
N ARG A 209 -0.28 -15.31 17.80
CA ARG A 209 0.35 -14.11 17.24
C ARG A 209 1.81 -14.32 16.90
N SER A 210 2.56 -15.02 17.76
CA SER A 210 3.97 -15.31 17.49
C SER A 210 4.16 -16.12 16.21
N TYR A 211 3.25 -17.06 15.94
CA TYR A 211 3.30 -17.86 14.70
C TYR A 211 3.21 -17.00 13.44
N VAL A 212 2.30 -16.03 13.44
CA VAL A 212 2.10 -15.13 12.29
C VAL A 212 3.19 -14.05 12.21
N GLU A 213 3.57 -13.46 13.36
CA GLU A 213 4.50 -12.32 13.42
C GLU A 213 5.96 -12.74 13.17
N ASP A 214 6.33 -13.94 13.61
CA ASP A 214 7.69 -14.46 13.44
C ASP A 214 7.91 -15.14 12.07
N ASN A 215 6.83 -15.54 11.39
CA ASN A 215 6.92 -16.17 10.09
C ASN A 215 6.97 -15.11 8.98
N ARG A 216 8.05 -15.10 8.19
CA ARG A 216 8.22 -14.14 7.07
C ARG A 216 7.20 -14.30 5.95
N LYS A 217 6.56 -15.47 5.83
CA LYS A 217 5.58 -15.79 4.79
C LYS A 217 4.15 -15.44 5.18
N THR A 218 3.90 -15.10 6.46
CA THR A 218 2.58 -14.77 6.96
C THR A 218 2.51 -13.35 7.51
N LYS A 219 1.39 -12.67 7.29
CA LYS A 219 1.09 -11.35 7.86
C LYS A 219 -0.38 -11.27 8.24
N TRP A 220 -0.66 -10.55 9.32
CA TRP A 220 -2.05 -10.20 9.66
C TRP A 220 -2.66 -9.28 8.61
N CYS A 221 -3.96 -9.44 8.37
CA CYS A 221 -4.71 -8.46 7.61
C CYS A 221 -4.70 -7.11 8.35
N PRO A 222 -4.29 -6.00 7.69
CA PRO A 222 -4.20 -4.70 8.37
C PRO A 222 -5.56 -4.02 8.60
N ALA A 223 -6.67 -4.61 8.15
CA ALA A 223 -8.00 -4.05 8.36
C ALA A 223 -8.36 -4.01 9.86
N PRO A 224 -8.90 -2.88 10.37
CA PRO A 224 -9.28 -2.77 11.77
C PRO A 224 -10.26 -3.88 12.20
N GLY A 225 -9.91 -4.62 13.26
CA GLY A 225 -10.75 -5.69 13.81
C GLY A 225 -10.79 -6.99 13.00
N CYS A 226 -9.96 -7.14 11.97
CA CYS A 226 -9.82 -8.39 11.24
C CYS A 226 -8.81 -9.32 11.95
N GLU A 227 -9.18 -10.57 12.16
CA GLU A 227 -8.36 -11.60 12.82
C GLU A 227 -7.82 -12.64 11.82
N ASN A 228 -7.95 -12.39 10.52
CA ASN A 228 -7.40 -13.27 9.49
C ASN A 228 -5.93 -12.94 9.23
N ALA A 229 -5.15 -13.96 8.93
CA ALA A 229 -3.79 -13.80 8.40
C ALA A 229 -3.74 -14.19 6.92
N VAL A 230 -2.66 -13.88 6.27
CA VAL A 230 -2.39 -14.25 4.88
C VAL A 230 -1.04 -14.93 4.82
N ASP A 231 -0.99 -16.08 4.20
CA ASP A 231 0.24 -16.78 3.82
C ASP A 231 0.52 -16.49 2.34
N PHE A 232 1.70 -15.94 2.05
CA PHE A 232 2.08 -15.49 0.72
C PHE A 232 3.19 -16.36 0.15
N ALA A 233 2.90 -17.02 -0.97
CA ALA A 233 3.89 -17.80 -1.70
C ALA A 233 4.71 -16.88 -2.63
N ALA A 234 6.03 -16.85 -2.46
CA ALA A 234 6.92 -16.08 -3.31
C ALA A 234 6.87 -16.57 -4.77
N GLY A 235 6.91 -15.66 -5.74
CA GLY A 235 7.00 -16.02 -7.17
C GLY A 235 6.01 -15.33 -8.09
N SER A 236 4.99 -14.61 -7.60
CA SER A 236 4.13 -13.80 -8.46
C SER A 236 4.58 -12.33 -8.42
N GLY A 237 4.68 -11.70 -9.58
CA GLY A 237 4.95 -10.27 -9.67
C GLY A 237 3.81 -9.37 -9.17
N ASN A 238 2.75 -9.96 -8.59
CA ASN A 238 1.60 -9.26 -8.04
C ASN A 238 1.57 -9.41 -6.52
N PHE A 239 1.71 -8.31 -5.80
CA PHE A 239 1.70 -8.24 -4.34
C PHE A 239 0.34 -7.80 -3.75
N ASP A 240 -0.68 -7.61 -4.57
CA ASP A 240 -2.03 -7.28 -4.10
C ASP A 240 -2.70 -8.52 -3.50
N VAL A 241 -3.12 -8.41 -2.26
CA VAL A 241 -3.79 -9.46 -1.47
C VAL A 241 -5.18 -9.01 -1.08
N SER A 242 -6.16 -9.89 -1.22
CA SER A 242 -7.54 -9.64 -0.79
C SER A 242 -7.92 -10.59 0.34
N CYS A 243 -8.28 -10.05 1.50
CA CYS A 243 -8.70 -10.80 2.67
C CYS A 243 -10.19 -11.18 2.61
N PHE A 244 -10.61 -12.17 3.39
CA PHE A 244 -12.03 -12.53 3.55
C PHE A 244 -12.90 -11.39 4.10
N CYS A 245 -12.32 -10.42 4.83
CA CYS A 245 -13.03 -9.21 5.26
C CYS A 245 -13.25 -8.19 4.13
N SER A 246 -12.94 -8.54 2.88
CA SER A 246 -13.02 -7.68 1.68
C SER A 246 -12.03 -6.52 1.66
N TYR A 247 -11.08 -6.46 2.60
CA TYR A 247 -9.99 -5.49 2.56
C TYR A 247 -8.86 -6.02 1.66
N SER A 248 -8.41 -5.19 0.72
CA SER A 248 -7.31 -5.50 -0.18
C SER A 248 -6.10 -4.63 0.17
N PHE A 249 -4.93 -5.25 0.32
CA PHE A 249 -3.70 -4.58 0.72
C PHE A 249 -2.48 -5.11 -0.06
N CYS A 250 -1.43 -4.32 -0.07
CA CYS A 250 -0.16 -4.73 -0.65
C CYS A 250 0.64 -5.58 0.36
N TRP A 251 1.05 -6.76 -0.06
CA TRP A 251 1.86 -7.66 0.77
C TRP A 251 3.17 -7.02 1.27
N ASN A 252 3.84 -6.21 0.43
CA ASN A 252 5.14 -5.62 0.77
C ASN A 252 5.03 -4.55 1.86
N CYS A 253 4.19 -3.52 1.64
CA CYS A 253 4.11 -2.35 2.52
C CYS A 253 2.92 -2.37 3.49
N THR A 254 2.01 -3.35 3.38
CA THR A 254 0.77 -3.47 4.18
C THR A 254 -0.24 -2.33 4.02
N GLU A 255 0.05 -1.33 3.21
CA GLU A 255 -0.90 -0.30 2.83
C GLU A 255 -2.02 -0.86 1.94
N GLU A 256 -3.12 -0.11 1.76
CA GLU A 256 -4.17 -0.49 0.82
C GLU A 256 -3.58 -0.85 -0.54
N ALA A 257 -4.10 -1.90 -1.18
CA ALA A 257 -3.66 -2.31 -2.53
C ALA A 257 -3.60 -1.12 -3.48
N HIS A 258 -2.46 -0.93 -4.15
CA HIS A 258 -2.14 0.35 -4.78
C HIS A 258 -1.64 0.24 -6.23
N ARG A 259 -1.78 -0.92 -6.89
CA ARG A 259 -1.48 -0.99 -8.32
C ARG A 259 -2.29 0.05 -9.10
N PRO A 260 -1.66 0.75 -10.07
CA PRO A 260 -0.39 0.45 -10.74
C PRO A 260 0.86 1.10 -10.15
N VAL A 261 0.80 1.78 -9.00
CA VAL A 261 1.97 2.46 -8.42
C VAL A 261 2.77 1.53 -7.51
N ASP A 262 4.06 1.77 -7.40
CA ASP A 262 4.98 1.08 -6.50
C ASP A 262 4.85 1.58 -5.04
N CYS A 263 5.40 0.81 -4.08
CA CYS A 263 5.33 1.15 -2.66
C CYS A 263 6.01 2.49 -2.33
N GLY A 264 7.13 2.82 -3.00
CA GLY A 264 7.84 4.08 -2.78
C GLY A 264 7.03 5.29 -3.25
N THR A 265 6.28 5.17 -4.35
CA THR A 265 5.33 6.20 -4.80
C THR A 265 4.17 6.38 -3.81
N VAL A 266 3.67 5.30 -3.24
CA VAL A 266 2.62 5.35 -2.20
C VAL A 266 3.12 6.07 -0.95
N GLU A 267 4.29 5.70 -0.45
CA GLU A 267 4.93 6.35 0.71
C GLU A 267 5.09 7.86 0.49
N LYS A 268 5.68 8.25 -0.66
CA LYS A 268 5.82 9.67 -1.03
C LYS A 268 4.46 10.38 -1.09
N TRP A 269 3.43 9.73 -1.62
CA TRP A 269 2.09 10.30 -1.73
C TRP A 269 1.43 10.48 -0.36
N ILE A 270 1.55 9.49 0.54
CA ILE A 270 1.03 9.58 1.92
C ILE A 270 1.74 10.68 2.69
N LEU A 271 3.08 10.74 2.64
CA LEU A 271 3.88 11.79 3.29
C LEU A 271 3.51 13.18 2.77
N LYS A 272 3.27 13.31 1.46
CA LYS A 272 2.86 14.59 0.87
C LYS A 272 1.47 15.02 1.33
N ASN A 273 0.58 14.09 1.59
CA ASN A 273 -0.76 14.38 2.10
C ASN A 273 -0.79 14.69 3.60
N CYS A 274 0.31 14.45 4.33
CA CYS A 274 0.45 14.89 5.70
C CYS A 274 0.56 16.42 5.76
N ALA A 275 -0.30 17.05 6.57
CA ALA A 275 -0.72 18.45 6.47
C ALA A 275 0.35 19.55 6.52
N GLU A 276 1.58 19.31 6.99
CA GLU A 276 2.55 20.39 7.26
C GLU A 276 3.19 20.97 5.99
N SER A 277 3.60 20.14 5.02
CA SER A 277 4.27 20.62 3.81
C SER A 277 3.33 21.44 2.91
N GLU A 278 2.06 21.05 2.83
CA GLU A 278 1.08 21.76 2.00
C GLU A 278 0.60 23.06 2.66
N ASN A 279 0.56 23.14 3.97
CA ASN A 279 0.29 24.37 4.70
C ASN A 279 1.38 25.43 4.42
N MET A 280 2.65 25.02 4.39
CA MET A 280 3.75 25.92 4.06
C MET A 280 3.68 26.40 2.61
N ASN A 281 3.39 25.51 1.66
CA ASN A 281 3.19 25.86 0.25
C ASN A 281 1.99 26.81 0.08
N TRP A 282 0.89 26.54 0.80
CA TRP A 282 -0.29 27.41 0.76
C TRP A 282 0.02 28.81 1.29
N ILE A 283 0.72 28.92 2.43
CA ILE A 283 1.15 30.19 3.00
C ILE A 283 2.05 30.94 2.02
N LEU A 284 3.03 30.25 1.44
CA LEU A 284 3.96 30.84 0.48
C LEU A 284 3.25 31.33 -0.80
N ALA A 285 2.29 30.54 -1.30
CA ALA A 285 1.53 30.86 -2.51
C ALA A 285 0.57 32.06 -2.30
N ASN A 286 -0.13 32.09 -1.15
CA ASN A 286 -1.26 33.00 -0.92
C ASN A 286 -0.92 34.21 -0.02
N SER A 287 0.25 34.25 0.61
CA SER A 287 0.64 35.35 1.48
C SER A 287 1.90 36.08 1.02
N LYS A 288 2.02 37.37 1.41
CA LYS A 288 3.26 38.16 1.30
C LYS A 288 3.61 38.71 2.67
N PRO A 289 4.93 38.81 3.00
CA PRO A 289 5.34 39.41 4.25
C PRO A 289 5.12 40.92 4.23
N CYS A 290 4.60 41.46 5.31
CA CYS A 290 4.56 42.92 5.51
C CYS A 290 5.96 43.49 5.36
N PRO A 291 6.18 44.52 4.53
CA PRO A 291 7.52 45.13 4.33
C PRO A 291 8.16 45.62 5.63
N LYS A 292 7.35 46.09 6.59
CA LYS A 292 7.83 46.68 7.85
C LYS A 292 8.05 45.64 8.96
N CYS A 293 7.06 44.77 9.23
CA CYS A 293 7.12 43.84 10.38
C CYS A 293 7.27 42.39 10.02
N LYS A 294 7.36 42.05 8.72
CA LYS A 294 7.57 40.71 8.16
C LYS A 294 6.45 39.70 8.43
N ARG A 295 5.36 40.03 9.11
CA ARG A 295 4.19 39.15 9.28
C ARG A 295 3.63 38.76 7.92
N PRO A 296 3.29 37.48 7.71
CA PRO A 296 2.59 37.05 6.49
C PRO A 296 1.19 37.68 6.49
N ILE A 297 0.80 38.19 5.34
CA ILE A 297 -0.51 38.79 5.10
C ILE A 297 -1.10 38.09 3.88
N GLU A 298 -2.30 37.54 4.04
CA GLU A 298 -3.06 36.96 2.94
C GLU A 298 -3.83 38.07 2.21
N LYS A 299 -3.90 37.96 0.88
CA LYS A 299 -4.70 38.87 0.05
C LYS A 299 -6.06 38.29 -0.22
N ASN A 300 -7.09 38.91 0.32
CA ASN A 300 -8.44 38.72 -0.14
C ASN A 300 -8.62 39.44 -1.50
N GLN A 301 -9.46 38.89 -2.38
CA GLN A 301 -9.70 39.45 -3.71
C GLN A 301 -9.96 40.96 -3.65
N GLY A 302 -9.40 41.73 -4.58
CA GLY A 302 -9.69 43.16 -4.69
C GLY A 302 -8.47 44.07 -4.77
N CYS A 303 -8.52 45.19 -4.09
CA CYS A 303 -7.59 46.30 -4.12
C CYS A 303 -6.13 45.90 -3.81
N MET A 304 -5.14 46.53 -4.49
CA MET A 304 -3.71 46.33 -4.23
C MET A 304 -3.23 47.09 -3.00
N HIS A 305 -4.05 47.97 -2.42
CA HIS A 305 -3.76 48.65 -1.16
C HIS A 305 -3.97 47.70 0.02
N MET A 306 -2.91 47.41 0.73
CA MET A 306 -2.91 46.52 1.87
C MET A 306 -2.50 47.27 3.16
N THR A 307 -3.20 46.95 4.26
CA THR A 307 -2.89 47.50 5.58
C THR A 307 -2.55 46.35 6.53
N CYS A 308 -1.39 46.40 7.14
CA CYS A 308 -0.95 45.41 8.12
C CYS A 308 -1.77 45.48 9.40
N SER A 309 -2.00 44.34 10.02
CA SER A 309 -2.71 44.24 11.31
C SER A 309 -2.03 45.01 12.43
N PRO A 310 -2.76 45.49 13.45
CA PRO A 310 -2.16 46.10 14.64
C PRO A 310 -1.11 45.20 15.31
N PRO A 311 -0.07 45.71 15.90
CA PRO A 311 0.24 47.15 16.11
C PRO A 311 0.92 47.83 14.92
N CYS A 312 1.31 47.10 13.88
CA CYS A 312 2.12 47.59 12.78
C CYS A 312 1.45 48.67 11.92
N LYS A 313 0.21 48.42 11.49
CA LYS A 313 -0.66 49.29 10.66
C LYS A 313 0.04 49.93 9.44
N PHE A 314 1.09 49.26 8.91
CA PHE A 314 1.81 49.77 7.74
C PHE A 314 0.98 49.55 6.48
N GLU A 315 0.86 50.60 5.66
CA GLU A 315 0.13 50.58 4.40
C GLU A 315 1.09 50.40 3.24
N PHE A 316 0.81 49.47 2.34
CA PHE A 316 1.70 49.11 1.23
C PHE A 316 0.96 48.59 0.01
N CYS A 317 1.62 48.59 -1.14
CA CYS A 317 1.13 47.96 -2.35
C CYS A 317 1.44 46.47 -2.37
N TRP A 318 0.42 45.64 -2.58
CA TRP A 318 0.57 44.20 -2.69
C TRP A 318 1.53 43.72 -3.77
N LEU A 319 1.60 44.43 -4.90
CA LEU A 319 2.42 44.01 -6.05
C LEU A 319 3.92 44.34 -5.81
N CYS A 320 4.26 45.60 -5.58
CA CYS A 320 5.66 46.01 -5.47
C CYS A 320 6.17 46.12 -4.03
N LEU A 321 5.35 45.84 -3.02
CA LEU A 321 5.64 45.94 -1.59
C LEU A 321 6.10 47.34 -1.11
N GLY A 322 6.10 48.35 -1.97
CA GLY A 322 6.41 49.71 -1.63
C GLY A 322 5.33 50.37 -0.75
N ALA A 323 5.73 51.43 0.03
CA ALA A 323 4.82 52.18 0.87
C ALA A 323 3.64 52.74 0.05
N TRP A 324 2.44 52.67 0.60
CA TRP A 324 1.24 53.15 -0.12
C TRP A 324 1.28 54.68 -0.32
N SER A 325 1.94 55.42 0.55
CA SER A 325 2.18 56.85 0.37
C SER A 325 2.84 57.23 -0.95
N ASP A 326 3.65 56.32 -1.52
CA ASP A 326 4.34 56.50 -2.77
C ASP A 326 3.51 56.05 -3.99
N HIS A 327 2.29 55.58 -3.74
CA HIS A 327 1.32 55.13 -4.72
C HIS A 327 0.17 56.15 -4.88
N GLY A 328 -0.42 56.20 -6.05
CA GLY A 328 -1.56 57.03 -6.35
C GLY A 328 -2.03 56.83 -7.80
N GLU A 329 -2.88 57.71 -8.29
CA GLU A 329 -3.43 57.60 -9.64
C GLU A 329 -2.35 57.54 -10.73
N ARG A 330 -1.20 58.23 -10.51
CA ARG A 330 -0.05 58.22 -11.45
C ARG A 330 0.71 56.89 -11.48
N THR A 331 0.53 56.02 -10.52
CA THR A 331 1.21 54.70 -10.43
C THR A 331 0.30 53.51 -10.71
N GLY A 332 -0.93 53.73 -11.23
CA GLY A 332 -1.88 52.71 -11.58
C GLY A 332 -3.09 52.59 -10.64
N GLY A 333 -3.19 53.42 -9.61
CA GLY A 333 -4.30 53.49 -8.68
C GLY A 333 -4.41 52.25 -7.75
N PHE A 334 -5.67 51.87 -7.45
CA PHE A 334 -5.97 50.80 -6.49
C PHE A 334 -5.88 49.38 -7.04
N TYR A 335 -5.86 49.20 -8.36
CA TYR A 335 -5.98 47.88 -9.00
C TYR A 335 -4.77 47.49 -9.86
N ALA A 336 -3.84 48.42 -10.15
CA ALA A 336 -2.64 48.18 -10.94
C ALA A 336 -1.39 48.81 -10.25
N CYS A 337 -0.20 48.41 -10.68
CA CYS A 337 1.02 48.99 -10.25
C CYS A 337 2.04 49.09 -11.39
N ASN A 338 2.23 50.32 -11.92
CA ASN A 338 3.15 50.55 -13.02
C ASN A 338 4.62 50.29 -12.64
N ARG A 339 4.99 50.41 -11.37
CA ARG A 339 6.32 50.03 -10.85
C ARG A 339 6.56 48.53 -11.02
N TYR A 340 5.59 47.73 -10.64
CA TYR A 340 5.69 46.29 -10.76
C TYR A 340 5.74 45.87 -12.24
N GLU A 341 4.90 46.44 -13.08
CA GLU A 341 4.87 46.12 -14.50
C GLU A 341 6.16 46.49 -15.21
N SER A 342 6.74 47.66 -14.91
CA SER A 342 8.04 48.11 -15.44
C SER A 342 9.17 47.17 -15.01
N ALA A 343 9.24 46.79 -13.72
CA ALA A 343 10.23 45.85 -13.22
C ALA A 343 10.08 44.46 -13.88
N LYS A 344 8.85 43.99 -14.08
CA LYS A 344 8.54 42.76 -14.81
C LYS A 344 9.02 42.78 -16.26
N GLN A 345 8.80 43.88 -16.96
CA GLN A 345 9.26 44.07 -18.35
C GLN A 345 10.81 44.17 -18.45
N GLN A 346 11.49 44.67 -17.45
CA GLN A 346 12.94 44.78 -17.39
C GLN A 346 13.63 43.47 -16.97
N GLY A 347 12.87 42.44 -16.64
CA GLY A 347 13.41 41.13 -16.21
C GLY A 347 13.91 41.09 -14.75
N ASP A 348 13.74 42.20 -14.02
CA ASP A 348 14.04 42.29 -12.58
C ASP A 348 12.92 41.55 -11.79
N TYR A 349 12.88 40.24 -11.98
CA TYR A 349 11.96 39.37 -11.23
C TYR A 349 12.53 39.15 -9.83
N ASP A 350 11.87 39.71 -8.83
CA ASP A 350 12.20 39.42 -7.44
C ASP A 350 12.16 37.89 -7.22
N GLU A 351 13.23 37.30 -6.72
CA GLU A 351 13.35 35.87 -6.44
C GLU A 351 12.23 35.39 -5.54
N ALA A 352 11.75 36.21 -4.62
CA ALA A 352 10.61 35.93 -3.77
C ALA A 352 9.29 35.74 -4.56
N GLU A 353 9.08 36.53 -5.66
CA GLU A 353 7.91 36.38 -6.51
C GLU A 353 7.97 35.11 -7.36
N ARG A 354 9.15 34.77 -7.85
CA ARG A 354 9.39 33.50 -8.58
C ARG A 354 9.15 32.29 -7.68
N ARG A 355 9.66 32.29 -6.46
CA ARG A 355 9.38 31.23 -5.47
C ARG A 355 7.88 31.08 -5.18
N ARG A 356 7.16 32.20 -5.11
CA ARG A 356 5.70 32.19 -4.89
C ARG A 356 4.95 31.63 -6.10
N GLU A 357 5.35 32.00 -7.31
CA GLU A 357 4.75 31.45 -8.53
C GLU A 357 4.99 29.94 -8.65
N MET A 358 6.21 29.49 -8.34
CA MET A 358 6.52 28.05 -8.24
C MET A 358 5.67 27.34 -7.18
N ALA A 359 5.53 27.92 -5.99
CA ALA A 359 4.68 27.35 -4.93
C ALA A 359 3.20 27.30 -5.36
N LYS A 360 2.72 28.35 -6.06
CA LYS A 360 1.35 28.37 -6.59
C LYS A 360 1.13 27.27 -7.64
N ASN A 361 2.04 27.13 -8.59
CA ASN A 361 1.95 26.09 -9.62
C ASN A 361 2.03 24.68 -8.99
N SER A 362 2.90 24.50 -7.99
CA SER A 362 3.00 23.25 -7.22
C SER A 362 1.69 22.94 -6.48
N LEU A 363 1.09 23.94 -5.84
CA LEU A 363 -0.17 23.80 -5.13
C LEU A 363 -1.33 23.50 -6.10
N GLU A 364 -1.42 24.18 -7.24
CA GLU A 364 -2.44 23.92 -8.26
C GLU A 364 -2.31 22.50 -8.82
N LYS A 365 -1.08 22.06 -9.12
CA LYS A 365 -0.80 20.67 -9.52
C LYS A 365 -1.24 19.69 -8.45
N TYR A 366 -0.83 19.88 -7.19
CA TYR A 366 -1.20 19.01 -6.08
C TYR A 366 -2.72 18.94 -5.91
N THR A 367 -3.41 20.08 -5.83
CA THR A 367 -4.86 20.15 -5.67
C THR A 367 -5.59 19.40 -6.78
N HIS A 368 -5.15 19.56 -8.03
CA HIS A 368 -5.73 18.86 -9.18
C HIS A 368 -5.70 17.34 -9.03
N TYR A 369 -4.55 16.77 -8.62
CA TYR A 369 -4.40 15.32 -8.45
C TYR A 369 -5.03 14.81 -7.16
N TYR A 370 -4.90 15.55 -6.07
CA TYR A 370 -5.43 15.17 -4.76
C TYR A 370 -6.97 15.13 -4.75
N GLU A 371 -7.65 16.15 -5.28
CA GLU A 371 -9.12 16.18 -5.33
C GLU A 371 -9.67 14.98 -6.10
N ARG A 372 -9.03 14.59 -7.20
CA ARG A 372 -9.45 13.44 -7.99
C ARG A 372 -9.15 12.12 -7.30
N TRP A 373 -7.99 12.02 -6.67
CA TRP A 373 -7.63 10.89 -5.83
C TRP A 373 -8.66 10.70 -4.70
N ALA A 374 -8.99 11.76 -3.95
CA ALA A 374 -9.96 11.75 -2.86
C ALA A 374 -11.39 11.47 -3.35
N SER A 375 -11.78 12.02 -4.50
CA SER A 375 -13.10 11.76 -5.11
C SER A 375 -13.26 10.29 -5.49
N ASN A 376 -12.24 9.65 -6.08
CA ASN A 376 -12.29 8.22 -6.38
C ASN A 376 -12.33 7.37 -5.10
N GLN A 377 -11.63 7.77 -4.03
CA GLN A 377 -11.72 7.11 -2.73
C GLN A 377 -13.15 7.17 -2.16
N THR A 378 -13.77 8.35 -2.20
CA THR A 378 -15.16 8.53 -1.74
C THR A 378 -16.14 7.73 -2.59
N SER A 379 -15.98 7.76 -3.92
CA SER A 379 -16.81 6.99 -4.85
C SER A 379 -16.65 5.48 -4.64
N ARG A 380 -15.44 5.01 -4.33
CA ARG A 380 -15.18 3.61 -3.99
C ARG A 380 -15.89 3.19 -2.69
N GLN A 381 -15.83 4.03 -1.65
CA GLN A 381 -16.53 3.77 -0.38
C GLN A 381 -18.04 3.68 -0.60
N LYS A 382 -18.62 4.58 -1.41
CA LYS A 382 -20.03 4.51 -1.79
C LYS A 382 -20.32 3.20 -2.53
N ALA A 383 -19.51 2.84 -3.53
CA ALA A 383 -19.71 1.60 -4.30
C ALA A 383 -19.61 0.33 -3.42
N LEU A 384 -18.77 0.33 -2.37
CA LEU A 384 -18.73 -0.77 -1.39
C LEU A 384 -20.01 -0.84 -0.56
N ALA A 385 -20.57 0.29 -0.15
CA ALA A 385 -21.86 0.34 0.55
C ALA A 385 -23.01 -0.14 -0.34
N ASP A 386 -23.03 0.29 -1.60
CA ASP A 386 -24.02 -0.13 -2.59
C ASP A 386 -23.90 -1.65 -2.91
N LEU A 387 -22.68 -2.16 -3.02
CA LEU A 387 -22.42 -3.61 -3.15
C LEU A 387 -22.98 -4.40 -1.96
N HIS A 388 -22.71 -3.92 -0.74
CA HIS A 388 -23.22 -4.57 0.47
C HIS A 388 -24.75 -4.58 0.50
N GLN A 389 -25.40 -3.44 0.18
CA GLN A 389 -26.85 -3.34 0.08
C GLN A 389 -27.40 -4.26 -1.03
N MET A 390 -26.68 -4.38 -2.14
CA MET A 390 -27.05 -5.30 -3.23
C MET A 390 -27.06 -6.75 -2.75
N GLN A 391 -26.01 -7.17 -2.03
CA GLN A 391 -25.87 -8.55 -1.53
C GLN A 391 -26.87 -8.91 -0.43
N THR A 392 -27.23 -7.95 0.43
CA THR A 392 -28.06 -8.21 1.63
C THR A 392 -29.56 -8.01 1.41
N VAL A 393 -29.95 -7.15 0.48
CA VAL A 393 -31.36 -6.72 0.31
C VAL A 393 -31.85 -6.86 -1.12
N HIS A 394 -31.10 -6.35 -2.09
CA HIS A 394 -31.63 -6.21 -3.44
C HIS A 394 -31.57 -7.50 -4.26
N LEU A 395 -30.63 -8.40 -3.97
CA LEU A 395 -30.48 -9.64 -4.71
C LEU A 395 -31.69 -10.58 -4.48
N GLU A 396 -32.08 -10.75 -3.21
CA GLU A 396 -33.26 -11.53 -2.83
C GLU A 396 -34.52 -10.95 -3.46
N LYS A 397 -34.74 -9.62 -3.30
CA LYS A 397 -35.87 -8.92 -3.91
C LYS A 397 -35.92 -9.09 -5.44
N LEU A 398 -34.78 -9.01 -6.12
CA LEU A 398 -34.68 -9.18 -7.57
C LEU A 398 -34.97 -10.62 -7.99
N SER A 399 -34.50 -11.59 -7.19
CA SER A 399 -34.78 -13.01 -7.37
C SER A 399 -36.29 -13.28 -7.36
N ASP A 400 -37.01 -12.68 -6.41
CA ASP A 400 -38.48 -12.81 -6.29
C ASP A 400 -39.21 -12.16 -7.45
N ILE A 401 -38.86 -10.90 -7.80
CA ILE A 401 -39.52 -10.14 -8.89
C ILE A 401 -39.30 -10.81 -10.24
N GLN A 402 -38.07 -11.21 -10.54
CA GLN A 402 -37.71 -11.78 -11.84
C GLN A 402 -37.90 -13.32 -11.92
N CYS A 403 -38.37 -13.94 -10.83
CA CYS A 403 -38.46 -15.39 -10.70
C CYS A 403 -37.18 -16.13 -11.16
N THR A 404 -36.03 -15.53 -10.84
CA THR A 404 -34.70 -16.02 -11.29
C THR A 404 -33.84 -16.34 -10.06
N PRO A 405 -33.21 -17.54 -9.99
CA PRO A 405 -32.36 -17.90 -8.86
C PRO A 405 -31.23 -16.90 -8.65
N GLU A 406 -30.86 -16.61 -7.40
CA GLU A 406 -29.75 -15.71 -7.05
C GLU A 406 -28.42 -16.09 -7.74
N SER A 407 -28.20 -17.38 -7.96
CA SER A 407 -27.01 -17.87 -8.69
C SER A 407 -26.88 -17.30 -10.10
N GLN A 408 -28.00 -16.97 -10.75
CA GLN A 408 -28.01 -16.34 -12.08
C GLN A 408 -27.92 -14.82 -12.03
N LEU A 409 -28.03 -14.21 -10.84
CA LEU A 409 -27.90 -12.76 -10.61
C LEU A 409 -26.47 -12.34 -10.22
N LYS A 410 -25.53 -13.30 -10.14
CA LYS A 410 -24.11 -13.04 -9.79
C LYS A 410 -23.43 -11.98 -10.66
N PHE A 411 -23.86 -11.84 -11.92
CA PHE A 411 -23.33 -10.83 -12.84
C PHE A 411 -23.47 -9.39 -12.31
N ILE A 412 -24.48 -9.12 -11.45
CA ILE A 412 -24.69 -7.83 -10.81
C ILE A 412 -23.61 -7.61 -9.74
N ILE A 413 -23.35 -8.62 -8.93
CA ILE A 413 -22.30 -8.57 -7.91
C ILE A 413 -20.92 -8.42 -8.57
N GLU A 414 -20.67 -9.16 -9.66
CA GLU A 414 -19.44 -9.05 -10.45
C GLU A 414 -19.24 -7.62 -11.00
N ALA A 415 -20.31 -6.98 -11.47
CA ALA A 415 -20.26 -5.60 -11.94
C ALA A 415 -19.90 -4.63 -10.81
N TRP A 416 -20.50 -4.74 -9.63
CA TRP A 416 -20.19 -3.89 -8.48
C TRP A 416 -18.78 -4.12 -7.96
N LEU A 417 -18.31 -5.37 -7.88
CA LEU A 417 -16.92 -5.69 -7.53
C LEU A 417 -15.95 -5.04 -8.53
N GLN A 418 -16.27 -5.09 -9.83
CA GLN A 418 -15.44 -4.46 -10.85
C GLN A 418 -15.45 -2.93 -10.72
N ILE A 419 -16.59 -2.30 -10.38
CA ILE A 419 -16.67 -0.85 -10.14
C ILE A 419 -15.76 -0.47 -8.95
N VAL A 420 -15.84 -1.19 -7.84
CA VAL A 420 -15.00 -0.97 -6.65
C VAL A 420 -13.51 -1.06 -7.00
N GLU A 421 -13.13 -2.07 -7.76
CA GLU A 421 -11.75 -2.27 -8.20
C GLU A 421 -11.28 -1.17 -9.16
N CYS A 422 -12.10 -0.80 -10.14
CA CYS A 422 -11.78 0.29 -11.06
C CYS A 422 -11.59 1.63 -10.34
N ARG A 423 -12.42 1.94 -9.32
CA ARG A 423 -12.25 3.14 -8.49
C ARG A 423 -10.94 3.11 -7.71
N ARG A 424 -10.52 1.94 -7.21
CA ARG A 424 -9.24 1.74 -6.56
C ARG A 424 -8.08 2.03 -7.51
N VAL A 425 -8.09 1.43 -8.69
CA VAL A 425 -7.06 1.65 -9.71
C VAL A 425 -6.98 3.11 -10.12
N LEU A 426 -8.11 3.74 -10.48
CA LEU A 426 -8.15 5.16 -10.87
C LEU A 426 -7.61 6.08 -9.78
N LYS A 427 -7.95 5.84 -8.53
CA LYS A 427 -7.39 6.58 -7.40
C LYS A 427 -5.86 6.62 -7.50
N TRP A 428 -5.21 5.48 -7.69
CA TRP A 428 -3.75 5.39 -7.73
C TRP A 428 -3.14 5.88 -9.04
N THR A 429 -3.88 5.89 -10.16
CA THR A 429 -3.39 6.54 -11.39
C THR A 429 -3.19 8.04 -11.21
N TYR A 430 -3.94 8.72 -10.33
CA TYR A 430 -3.71 10.13 -10.03
C TYR A 430 -2.41 10.36 -9.26
N ALA A 431 -2.05 9.47 -8.32
CA ALA A 431 -0.74 9.50 -7.69
C ALA A 431 0.39 9.27 -8.73
N TYR A 432 0.22 8.29 -9.62
CA TYR A 432 1.15 8.07 -10.74
C TYR A 432 1.35 9.32 -11.60
N GLY A 433 0.27 9.95 -12.06
CA GLY A 433 0.30 11.14 -12.91
C GLY A 433 0.93 12.35 -12.22
N TYR A 434 0.79 12.49 -10.89
CA TYR A 434 1.45 13.54 -10.12
C TYR A 434 2.97 13.44 -10.19
N TYR A 435 3.52 12.22 -10.05
CA TYR A 435 4.96 11.96 -10.07
C TYR A 435 5.54 11.72 -11.46
N LEU A 436 4.70 11.68 -12.52
CA LEU A 436 5.20 11.58 -13.90
C LEU A 436 6.02 12.81 -14.26
N PRO A 437 7.28 12.64 -14.73
CA PRO A 437 8.19 13.74 -15.01
C PRO A 437 7.62 14.74 -16.05
N GLU A 438 7.82 16.03 -15.82
CA GLU A 438 7.26 17.07 -16.69
C GLU A 438 7.89 17.10 -18.08
N HIS A 439 9.13 16.65 -18.20
CA HIS A 439 9.83 16.59 -19.49
C HIS A 439 9.38 15.42 -20.39
N GLU A 440 8.67 14.42 -19.83
CA GLU A 440 8.14 13.28 -20.60
C GLU A 440 6.76 13.59 -21.22
N HIS A 441 6.70 14.62 -22.07
CA HIS A 441 5.44 15.12 -22.64
C HIS A 441 4.63 14.04 -23.39
N ALA A 442 5.30 13.17 -24.15
CA ALA A 442 4.62 12.12 -24.91
C ALA A 442 3.96 11.08 -24.00
N LYS A 443 4.67 10.65 -22.95
CA LYS A 443 4.11 9.72 -21.95
C LYS A 443 2.96 10.35 -21.19
N ARG A 444 3.07 11.65 -20.84
CA ARG A 444 2.00 12.38 -20.16
C ARG A 444 0.73 12.46 -21.02
N GLN A 445 0.83 12.83 -22.30
CA GLN A 445 -0.32 12.88 -23.20
C GLN A 445 -0.97 11.50 -23.38
N PHE A 446 -0.15 10.47 -23.51
CA PHE A 446 -0.65 9.11 -23.62
C PHE A 446 -1.31 8.63 -22.33
N PHE A 447 -0.71 8.93 -21.19
CA PHE A 447 -1.30 8.66 -19.87
C PHE A 447 -2.66 9.34 -19.69
N GLU A 448 -2.76 10.65 -19.98
CA GLU A 448 -4.01 11.42 -19.88
C GLU A 448 -5.10 10.84 -20.79
N TYR A 449 -4.73 10.41 -21.99
CA TYR A 449 -5.66 9.73 -22.91
C TYR A 449 -6.16 8.40 -22.32
N LEU A 450 -5.25 7.53 -21.86
CA LEU A 450 -5.62 6.24 -21.27
C LEU A 450 -6.49 6.40 -20.03
N GLN A 451 -6.17 7.37 -19.19
CA GLN A 451 -6.93 7.68 -17.98
C GLN A 451 -8.34 8.17 -18.32
N GLY A 452 -8.49 9.08 -19.29
CA GLY A 452 -9.79 9.58 -19.73
C GLY A 452 -10.70 8.49 -20.30
N GLU A 453 -10.16 7.55 -21.08
CA GLU A 453 -10.91 6.39 -21.58
C GLU A 453 -11.33 5.44 -20.45
N ALA A 454 -10.44 5.24 -19.46
CA ALA A 454 -10.75 4.44 -18.26
C ALA A 454 -11.91 5.06 -17.47
N GLU A 455 -11.86 6.36 -17.22
CA GLU A 455 -12.95 7.10 -16.55
C GLU A 455 -14.27 6.98 -17.30
N SER A 456 -14.26 7.21 -18.61
CA SER A 456 -15.45 7.12 -19.46
C SER A 456 -16.04 5.70 -19.45
N GLY A 457 -15.19 4.67 -19.49
CA GLY A 457 -15.61 3.27 -19.43
C GLY A 457 -16.26 2.92 -18.08
N LEU A 458 -15.62 3.35 -16.99
CA LEU A 458 -16.11 3.13 -15.63
C LEU A 458 -17.44 3.86 -15.39
N GLU A 459 -17.58 5.12 -15.82
CA GLU A 459 -18.82 5.87 -15.63
C GLU A 459 -20.01 5.21 -16.37
N ARG A 460 -19.78 4.66 -17.58
CA ARG A 460 -20.81 3.90 -18.30
C ARG A 460 -21.23 2.63 -17.56
N LEU A 461 -20.27 1.89 -17.01
CA LEU A 461 -20.54 0.70 -16.19
C LEU A 461 -21.31 1.07 -14.93
N HIS A 462 -20.83 2.08 -14.20
CA HIS A 462 -21.43 2.51 -12.93
C HIS A 462 -22.85 3.03 -13.15
N GLN A 463 -23.09 3.84 -14.18
CA GLN A 463 -24.42 4.33 -14.52
C GLN A 463 -25.39 3.19 -14.86
N CYS A 464 -24.95 2.16 -15.58
CA CYS A 464 -25.74 0.99 -15.88
C CYS A 464 -26.08 0.20 -14.59
N ALA A 465 -25.10 -0.04 -13.72
CA ALA A 465 -25.29 -0.78 -12.48
C ALA A 465 -26.11 -0.01 -11.43
N GLU A 466 -26.03 1.34 -11.37
CA GLU A 466 -26.75 2.14 -10.39
C GLU A 466 -28.15 2.51 -10.89
N LYS A 467 -28.28 3.13 -12.08
CA LYS A 467 -29.53 3.74 -12.53
C LYS A 467 -30.42 2.79 -13.31
N GLU A 468 -29.86 1.99 -14.24
CA GLU A 468 -30.69 1.11 -15.06
C GLU A 468 -31.21 -0.08 -14.25
N LEU A 469 -30.44 -0.56 -13.26
CA LEU A 469 -30.89 -1.63 -12.36
C LEU A 469 -32.10 -1.20 -11.49
N GLN A 470 -32.22 0.09 -11.12
CA GLN A 470 -33.31 0.61 -10.31
C GLN A 470 -34.69 0.32 -10.93
N GLN A 471 -34.82 0.30 -12.25
CA GLN A 471 -36.07 0.01 -12.95
C GLN A 471 -36.58 -1.39 -12.62
N PHE A 472 -35.66 -2.36 -12.51
CA PHE A 472 -36.00 -3.77 -12.23
C PHE A 472 -36.24 -4.05 -10.74
N LEU A 473 -35.92 -3.12 -9.85
CA LEU A 473 -36.20 -3.20 -8.42
C LEU A 473 -37.57 -2.60 -8.06
N THR A 474 -38.17 -1.79 -8.95
CA THR A 474 -39.39 -1.04 -8.68
C THR A 474 -40.59 -1.46 -9.49
N ASP A 475 -40.41 -2.01 -10.68
CA ASP A 475 -41.47 -2.37 -11.62
C ASP A 475 -41.42 -3.86 -12.03
N ASP A 476 -42.61 -4.43 -12.35
CA ASP A 476 -42.77 -5.72 -13.04
C ASP A 476 -42.35 -5.60 -14.52
N SER A 477 -41.06 -5.32 -14.73
CA SER A 477 -40.53 -5.19 -16.09
C SER A 477 -40.50 -6.55 -16.80
N PRO A 478 -40.79 -6.58 -18.12
CA PRO A 478 -40.82 -7.85 -18.89
C PRO A 478 -39.45 -8.56 -18.79
N ALA A 479 -39.48 -9.89 -18.67
CA ALA A 479 -38.27 -10.74 -18.58
C ALA A 479 -37.29 -10.55 -19.77
N LYS A 480 -37.77 -10.09 -20.93
CA LYS A 480 -36.96 -9.78 -22.09
C LYS A 480 -36.06 -8.54 -21.83
N GLU A 481 -36.61 -7.49 -21.26
CA GLU A 481 -35.86 -6.26 -20.94
C GLU A 481 -34.79 -6.52 -19.89
N PHE A 482 -35.09 -7.39 -18.91
CA PHE A 482 -34.10 -7.81 -17.92
C PHE A 482 -32.94 -8.62 -18.53
N ASN A 483 -33.21 -9.48 -19.53
CA ASN A 483 -32.15 -10.21 -20.24
C ASN A 483 -31.29 -9.29 -21.12
N ASP A 484 -31.88 -8.27 -21.74
CA ASP A 484 -31.14 -7.26 -22.49
C ASP A 484 -30.24 -6.44 -21.54
N PHE A 485 -30.75 -6.04 -20.39
CA PHE A 485 -29.97 -5.40 -19.32
C PHE A 485 -28.83 -6.31 -18.83
N ARG A 486 -29.10 -7.60 -18.56
CA ARG A 486 -28.08 -8.58 -18.17
C ARG A 486 -26.93 -8.63 -19.16
N THR A 487 -27.26 -8.74 -20.45
CA THR A 487 -26.27 -8.81 -21.53
C THR A 487 -25.45 -7.53 -21.61
N LYS A 488 -26.10 -6.38 -21.48
CA LYS A 488 -25.45 -5.06 -21.48
C LYS A 488 -24.50 -4.91 -20.29
N LEU A 489 -24.97 -5.18 -19.06
CA LEU A 489 -24.17 -5.04 -17.85
C LEU A 489 -22.97 -5.99 -17.85
N ALA A 490 -23.16 -7.26 -18.20
CA ALA A 490 -22.08 -8.23 -18.29
C ALA A 490 -21.05 -7.84 -19.37
N GLY A 491 -21.51 -7.33 -20.52
CA GLY A 491 -20.65 -6.82 -21.58
C GLY A 491 -19.81 -5.63 -21.13
N LEU A 492 -20.43 -4.62 -20.48
CA LEU A 492 -19.73 -3.47 -19.92
C LEU A 492 -18.71 -3.89 -18.85
N THR A 493 -19.07 -4.81 -17.98
CA THR A 493 -18.19 -5.36 -16.94
C THR A 493 -16.93 -5.98 -17.56
N SER A 494 -17.10 -6.85 -18.56
CA SER A 494 -15.98 -7.52 -19.23
C SER A 494 -15.07 -6.53 -19.97
N VAL A 495 -15.64 -5.61 -20.74
CA VAL A 495 -14.85 -4.60 -21.47
C VAL A 495 -14.09 -3.69 -20.50
N THR A 496 -14.74 -3.21 -19.45
CA THR A 496 -14.12 -2.34 -18.46
C THR A 496 -13.00 -3.08 -17.72
N LYS A 497 -13.24 -4.33 -17.31
CA LYS A 497 -12.22 -5.18 -16.67
C LYS A 497 -10.97 -5.31 -17.52
N ASN A 498 -11.14 -5.73 -18.79
CA ASN A 498 -10.01 -5.91 -19.70
C ASN A 498 -9.26 -4.60 -19.95
N TYR A 499 -9.97 -3.49 -20.04
CA TYR A 499 -9.35 -2.18 -20.21
C TYR A 499 -8.48 -1.80 -19.01
N PHE A 500 -9.00 -1.96 -17.79
CA PHE A 500 -8.27 -1.64 -16.57
C PHE A 500 -7.07 -2.57 -16.33
N GLU A 501 -7.17 -3.85 -16.66
CA GLU A 501 -6.03 -4.78 -16.62
C GLU A 501 -4.90 -4.34 -17.57
N ASN A 502 -5.26 -3.91 -18.77
CA ASN A 502 -4.29 -3.39 -19.73
C ASN A 502 -3.70 -2.04 -19.30
N LEU A 503 -4.53 -1.15 -18.74
CA LEU A 503 -4.07 0.13 -18.17
C LEU A 503 -3.05 -0.10 -17.06
N VAL A 504 -3.36 -0.97 -16.09
CA VAL A 504 -2.44 -1.31 -15.00
C VAL A 504 -1.12 -1.83 -15.55
N ARG A 505 -1.15 -2.77 -16.49
CA ARG A 505 0.06 -3.33 -17.11
C ARG A 505 0.87 -2.27 -17.87
N ALA A 506 0.22 -1.36 -18.59
CA ALA A 506 0.90 -0.29 -19.30
C ALA A 506 1.61 0.70 -18.35
N LEU A 507 0.98 1.03 -17.23
CA LEU A 507 1.55 1.95 -16.23
C LEU A 507 2.68 1.28 -15.42
N GLU A 508 2.54 0.01 -15.04
CA GLU A 508 3.61 -0.77 -14.38
C GLU A 508 4.85 -0.92 -15.26
N ASN A 509 4.67 -1.00 -16.58
CA ASN A 509 5.76 -1.01 -17.55
C ASN A 509 6.29 0.41 -17.87
N GLY A 510 5.89 1.45 -17.14
CA GLY A 510 6.37 2.82 -17.33
C GLY A 510 6.03 3.43 -18.70
N LEU A 511 4.94 2.97 -19.33
CA LEU A 511 4.51 3.39 -20.69
C LEU A 511 5.60 3.19 -21.76
N ALA A 512 6.38 2.10 -21.66
CA ALA A 512 7.54 1.81 -22.51
C ALA A 512 7.20 1.74 -24.02
N ASP A 513 5.95 1.48 -24.38
CA ASP A 513 5.50 1.45 -25.78
C ASP A 513 5.66 2.82 -26.48
N VAL A 514 5.55 3.92 -25.75
CA VAL A 514 5.77 5.28 -26.29
C VAL A 514 7.22 5.49 -26.70
N ASP A 515 8.17 4.97 -25.93
CA ASP A 515 9.61 5.09 -26.21
C ASP A 515 10.01 4.25 -27.44
N SER A 516 9.42 3.07 -27.62
CA SER A 516 9.68 2.20 -28.77
C SER A 516 9.17 2.82 -30.08
N HIS A 517 8.03 3.48 -30.08
CA HIS A 517 7.51 4.23 -31.24
C HIS A 517 8.32 5.48 -31.56
N ALA A 518 8.78 6.23 -30.57
CA ALA A 518 9.65 7.39 -30.75
C ALA A 518 11.02 6.97 -31.37
N ALA A 519 11.60 5.87 -30.89
CA ALA A 519 12.83 5.31 -31.42
C ALA A 519 12.69 4.74 -32.85
N ALA A 520 11.54 4.19 -33.20
CA ALA A 520 11.24 3.72 -34.56
C ALA A 520 11.06 4.90 -35.51
N CYS A 521 10.40 5.99 -35.09
CA CYS A 521 10.21 7.19 -35.88
C CYS A 521 11.53 7.96 -36.14
N SER A 522 12.42 8.02 -35.14
CA SER A 522 13.74 8.65 -35.29
C SER A 522 14.68 7.85 -36.23
N LYS A 523 14.58 6.52 -36.26
CA LYS A 523 15.34 5.69 -37.20
C LYS A 523 14.88 5.82 -38.65
N THR A 524 13.60 6.12 -38.89
CA THR A 524 13.06 6.35 -40.23
C THR A 524 13.39 7.71 -40.79
N THR A 525 13.63 8.73 -39.95
CA THR A 525 14.04 10.07 -40.39
C THR A 525 15.55 10.17 -40.66
N SER A 526 16.39 9.40 -40.01
CA SER A 526 17.85 9.37 -40.24
C SER A 526 18.25 8.59 -41.50
N SER A 527 17.40 7.70 -42.02
CA SER A 527 17.67 6.92 -43.23
C SER A 527 17.37 7.65 -44.54
N LYS A 528 16.77 8.85 -44.53
CA LYS A 528 16.44 9.64 -45.74
C LYS A 528 17.47 10.70 -46.12
N TYR A 529 18.55 10.87 -45.38
CA TYR A 529 19.56 11.90 -45.67
C TYR A 529 20.97 11.37 -45.98
N ALA A 530 21.13 10.09 -46.21
CA ALA A 530 22.41 9.51 -46.60
C ALA A 530 22.26 8.75 -47.93
N GLY A 531 22.34 9.46 -49.05
CA GLY A 531 22.40 8.82 -50.34
C GLY A 531 22.12 9.75 -51.51
N GLY A 532 23.14 10.37 -52.10
CA GLY A 532 22.94 11.00 -53.38
C GLY A 532 23.96 12.06 -53.79
N ALA A 533 25.23 11.73 -53.81
CA ALA A 533 26.20 12.44 -54.65
C ALA A 533 26.72 11.47 -55.70
N SER A 534 26.15 11.46 -56.89
CA SER A 534 26.78 10.91 -58.09
C SER A 534 26.49 11.78 -59.29
N LYS A 535 27.57 12.21 -59.92
CA LYS A 535 27.64 12.99 -61.15
C LYS A 535 27.13 12.15 -62.32
N GLY A 536 26.36 12.77 -63.25
CA GLY A 536 26.06 12.17 -64.54
C GLY A 536 25.57 13.22 -65.55
N LYS A 537 26.39 13.46 -66.56
CA LYS A 537 26.23 14.38 -67.69
C LYS A 537 25.04 14.05 -68.65
N GLY A 538 24.42 15.05 -69.18
CA GLY A 538 24.18 15.20 -70.63
C GLY A 538 22.83 14.68 -71.17
N GLY A 539 22.08 15.55 -71.82
CA GLY A 539 21.07 15.13 -72.78
C GLY A 539 19.98 16.16 -73.01
N ARG A 540 20.12 16.96 -74.10
CA ARG A 540 19.14 17.86 -74.71
C ARG A 540 17.89 17.12 -75.17
N GLY A 541 16.73 17.74 -75.04
CA GLY A 541 15.52 17.33 -75.75
C GLY A 541 14.36 18.32 -75.57
N LYS A 542 14.05 19.00 -76.66
CA LYS A 542 13.02 20.02 -76.91
C LYS A 542 11.57 19.49 -76.81
N GLY A 543 10.67 20.37 -76.42
CA GLY A 543 9.37 20.42 -77.17
C GLY A 543 8.15 20.43 -76.29
N SER A 544 7.52 21.57 -76.31
CA SER A 544 6.17 21.94 -76.80
C SER A 544 4.99 21.87 -75.83
N SER A 545 4.60 23.00 -75.31
CA SER A 545 3.30 23.72 -75.47
C SER A 545 1.99 22.91 -75.39
N ARG A 546 1.11 23.36 -74.54
CA ARG A 546 -0.29 23.86 -74.73
C ARG A 546 -1.16 23.62 -73.54
N THR A 547 -1.60 24.69 -72.90
CA THR A 547 -2.85 25.44 -72.98
C THR A 547 -4.12 24.75 -72.48
N GLY A 548 -4.81 25.46 -71.65
CA GLY A 548 -6.25 25.50 -71.44
C GLY A 548 -6.73 24.63 -70.29
N GLY A 549 -7.58 25.04 -69.45
CA GLY A 549 -8.48 26.18 -69.36
C GLY A 549 -9.32 25.99 -68.08
N ALA A 550 -9.82 27.09 -67.64
CA ALA A 550 -10.69 27.36 -66.51
C ALA A 550 -12.03 26.57 -66.50
N HIS A 551 -12.64 26.47 -65.40
CA HIS A 551 -14.01 26.79 -64.90
C HIS A 551 -14.31 25.99 -63.66
N ASP A 552 -14.56 26.55 -62.54
CA ASP A 552 -15.63 27.38 -61.95
C ASP A 552 -16.88 26.61 -61.56
N THR A 553 -17.45 27.08 -60.45
CA THR A 553 -18.73 26.75 -59.75
C THR A 553 -18.79 25.46 -58.94
N GLY A 554 -19.06 25.45 -57.63
CA GLY A 554 -20.03 26.25 -56.86
C GLY A 554 -21.14 25.35 -56.35
N ARG A 555 -21.08 25.02 -55.14
CA ARG A 555 -22.18 25.02 -54.14
C ARG A 555 -21.76 24.28 -52.88
#